data_d01af1a67ae0d20116ef615b007f7149
#
_entry.id   d01af1a67ae0d20116ef615b007f7149
#
_cell.length_a   1.000
_cell.length_b   1.000
_cell.length_c   1.000
_cell.angle_alpha   90.00
_cell.angle_beta   90.00
_cell.angle_gamma   90.00
#
_symmetry.space_group_name_H-M   'P 1'
#
loop_
_entity.id
_entity.type
_entity.pdbx_description
1 polymer ?
#
loop_
_entity_poly.entity_id
_entity_poly.type
_entity_poly.pdbx_seq_one_letter_code
_entity_poly.pdbx_strand_id
1 'polypeptide(L)'
;VSLVSAAVLVSGTAGIEDSSQREARAASDDALATRIETIGVEAFVRKWLAQPLFRDLNDANSQVQQRLTNLASGLADSLRRCSQGRQEPRWAQLAEVKVPVLALAGARDEKYVAIARRIAATVPQGTLAIIPDTGHSAPLQSPDETASRIASFIADSSAALR
;
A
#
# COMPACT_ATOMS: atom_id res chain seq x y z
N VAL A 1 0.23 -22.54 16.61
CA VAL A 1 0.92 -22.49 15.30
C VAL A 1 0.67 -21.11 14.71
N SER A 2 1.72 -20.33 14.43
CA SER A 2 1.56 -19.06 13.74
C SER A 2 1.13 -19.31 12.29
N LEU A 3 0.06 -18.66 11.83
CA LEU A 3 -0.41 -18.74 10.45
C LEU A 3 0.44 -17.88 9.49
N VAL A 4 1.22 -16.93 10.05
CA VAL A 4 2.07 -16.01 9.28
C VAL A 4 3.50 -16.22 9.75
N SER A 5 4.40 -16.51 8.83
CA SER A 5 5.84 -16.68 9.08
C SER A 5 6.67 -15.43 8.78
N ALA A 6 6.22 -14.61 7.85
CA ALA A 6 6.81 -13.30 7.50
C ALA A 6 5.76 -12.41 6.84
N ALA A 7 5.98 -11.11 6.82
CA ALA A 7 5.09 -10.16 6.16
C ALA A 7 5.86 -9.18 5.26
N VAL A 8 5.25 -8.79 4.15
CA VAL A 8 5.79 -7.76 3.24
C VAL A 8 4.76 -6.65 3.10
N LEU A 9 5.17 -5.42 3.39
CA LEU A 9 4.36 -4.22 3.26
C LEU A 9 4.94 -3.36 2.14
N VAL A 10 4.22 -3.24 1.04
CA VAL A 10 4.61 -2.41 -0.11
C VAL A 10 3.80 -1.13 -0.09
N SER A 11 4.46 0.01 0.06
CA SER A 11 3.82 1.34 0.15
C SER A 11 2.61 1.35 1.12
N GLY A 12 2.76 0.65 2.24
CA GLY A 12 1.72 0.50 3.27
C GLY A 12 1.92 1.43 4.46
N THR A 13 0.91 1.50 5.34
CA THR A 13 0.96 2.28 6.58
C THR A 13 0.33 1.51 7.74
N ALA A 14 0.73 1.82 8.96
CA ALA A 14 0.08 1.32 10.18
C ALA A 14 -1.15 2.16 10.61
N GLY A 15 -1.63 3.05 9.75
CA GLY A 15 -2.83 3.85 9.96
C GLY A 15 -2.55 5.34 10.22
N ILE A 16 -3.61 6.11 10.25
CA ILE A 16 -3.60 7.56 10.49
C ILE A 16 -3.80 7.79 12.01
N GLU A 17 -2.82 8.39 12.69
CA GLU A 17 -2.85 8.58 14.15
C GLU A 17 -3.81 9.68 14.59
N ASP A 18 -3.87 10.77 13.85
CA ASP A 18 -4.73 11.90 14.15
C ASP A 18 -6.20 11.58 13.81
N SER A 19 -7.10 11.75 14.79
CA SER A 19 -8.53 11.43 14.63
C SER A 19 -9.24 12.33 13.63
N SER A 20 -8.89 13.61 13.58
CA SER A 20 -9.50 14.55 12.64
C SER A 20 -9.09 14.25 11.19
N GLN A 21 -7.85 13.82 10.98
CA GLN A 21 -7.39 13.34 9.66
C GLN A 21 -8.06 12.02 9.28
N ARG A 22 -8.33 11.12 10.24
CA ARG A 22 -9.11 9.89 9.98
C ARG A 22 -10.52 10.20 9.53
N GLU A 23 -11.21 11.09 10.24
CA GLU A 23 -12.56 11.53 9.89
C GLU A 23 -12.60 12.18 8.49
N ALA A 24 -11.69 13.08 8.21
CA ALA A 24 -11.56 13.72 6.90
C ALA A 24 -11.28 12.68 5.80
N ARG A 25 -10.43 11.69 6.07
CA ARG A 25 -10.14 10.61 5.13
C ARG A 25 -11.37 9.73 4.89
N ALA A 26 -12.11 9.35 5.93
CA ALA A 26 -13.34 8.57 5.80
C ALA A 26 -14.38 9.31 4.96
N ALA A 27 -14.61 10.59 5.24
CA ALA A 27 -15.53 11.42 4.47
C ALA A 27 -15.11 11.56 3.00
N SER A 28 -13.81 11.71 2.73
CA SER A 28 -13.27 11.76 1.36
C SER A 28 -13.48 10.45 0.61
N ASP A 29 -13.26 9.30 1.26
CA ASP A 29 -13.45 7.98 0.66
C ASP A 29 -14.93 7.70 0.39
N ASP A 30 -15.86 8.16 1.25
CA ASP A 30 -17.30 8.06 1.02
C ASP A 30 -17.79 8.92 -0.17
N ALA A 31 -17.26 10.15 -0.26
CA ALA A 31 -17.55 11.02 -1.40
C ALA A 31 -17.02 10.43 -2.71
N LEU A 32 -15.84 9.82 -2.66
CA LEU A 32 -15.24 9.15 -3.82
C LEU A 32 -16.06 7.91 -4.22
N ALA A 33 -16.52 7.11 -3.26
CA ALA A 33 -17.39 5.97 -3.49
C ALA A 33 -18.69 6.37 -4.21
N THR A 34 -19.36 7.41 -3.72
CA THR A 34 -20.57 7.96 -4.36
C THR A 34 -20.27 8.46 -5.78
N ARG A 35 -19.12 9.10 -5.96
CA ARG A 35 -18.69 9.56 -7.28
C ARG A 35 -18.46 8.41 -8.26
N ILE A 36 -17.85 7.29 -7.83
CA ILE A 36 -17.65 6.10 -8.68
C ILE A 36 -19.00 5.55 -9.17
N GLU A 37 -19.98 5.44 -8.27
CA GLU A 37 -21.33 4.96 -8.61
C GLU A 37 -22.02 5.89 -9.63
N THR A 38 -21.75 7.19 -9.55
CA THR A 38 -22.35 8.19 -10.45
C THR A 38 -21.71 8.23 -11.84
N ILE A 39 -20.35 8.22 -11.90
CA ILE A 39 -19.63 8.43 -13.19
C ILE A 39 -19.21 7.12 -13.86
N GLY A 40 -19.34 5.99 -13.18
CA GLY A 40 -18.90 4.68 -13.65
C GLY A 40 -17.38 4.44 -13.57
N VAL A 41 -17.01 3.18 -13.78
CA VAL A 41 -15.63 2.69 -13.59
C VAL A 41 -14.66 3.34 -14.56
N GLU A 42 -15.01 3.46 -15.84
CA GLU A 42 -14.09 3.99 -16.87
C GLU A 42 -13.69 5.44 -16.56
N ALA A 43 -14.68 6.33 -16.34
CA ALA A 43 -14.42 7.72 -16.02
C ALA A 43 -13.67 7.87 -14.69
N PHE A 44 -13.95 7.00 -13.72
CA PHE A 44 -13.23 6.95 -12.46
C PHE A 44 -11.77 6.55 -12.66
N VAL A 45 -11.48 5.43 -13.33
CA VAL A 45 -10.11 4.92 -13.54
C VAL A 45 -9.24 5.97 -14.24
N ARG A 46 -9.78 6.65 -15.24
CA ARG A 46 -9.07 7.73 -15.95
C ARG A 46 -8.68 8.86 -15.01
N LYS A 47 -9.60 9.31 -14.16
CA LYS A 47 -9.34 10.37 -13.17
C LYS A 47 -8.41 9.90 -12.03
N TRP A 48 -8.54 8.64 -11.63
CA TRP A 48 -7.72 8.05 -10.58
C TRP A 48 -6.25 7.98 -11.00
N LEU A 49 -5.97 7.48 -12.19
CA LEU A 49 -4.61 7.38 -12.73
C LEU A 49 -3.98 8.73 -13.05
N ALA A 50 -4.76 9.79 -13.24
CA ALA A 50 -4.26 11.15 -13.43
C ALA A 50 -3.77 11.82 -12.14
N GLN A 51 -3.91 11.20 -10.97
CA GLN A 51 -3.43 11.77 -9.72
C GLN A 51 -1.89 11.77 -9.65
N PRO A 52 -1.28 12.75 -8.96
CA PRO A 52 0.17 12.84 -8.80
C PRO A 52 0.83 11.58 -8.24
N LEU A 53 0.10 10.80 -7.44
CA LEU A 53 0.57 9.54 -6.87
C LEU A 53 0.92 8.49 -7.94
N PHE A 54 0.29 8.57 -9.12
CA PHE A 54 0.44 7.61 -10.22
C PHE A 54 1.17 8.20 -11.43
N ARG A 55 1.78 9.39 -11.31
CA ARG A 55 2.47 10.07 -12.42
C ARG A 55 3.59 9.25 -13.07
N ASP A 56 4.15 8.30 -12.34
CA ASP A 56 5.22 7.42 -12.82
C ASP A 56 4.68 6.14 -13.49
N LEU A 57 3.35 5.95 -13.55
CA LEU A 57 2.72 4.91 -14.35
C LEU A 57 2.49 5.40 -15.79
N ASN A 58 2.63 4.49 -16.74
CA ASN A 58 2.36 4.70 -18.16
C ASN A 58 1.36 3.66 -18.68
N ASP A 59 1.02 3.72 -19.96
CA ASP A 59 0.04 2.82 -20.57
C ASP A 59 0.44 1.34 -20.47
N ALA A 60 1.74 1.03 -20.49
CA ALA A 60 2.22 -0.34 -20.43
C ALA A 60 2.07 -0.97 -19.05
N ASN A 61 2.19 -0.18 -17.96
CA ASN A 61 2.20 -0.69 -16.59
C ASN A 61 1.03 -0.22 -15.72
N SER A 62 0.16 0.66 -16.20
CA SER A 62 -1.01 1.16 -15.47
C SER A 62 -2.14 0.14 -15.31
N GLN A 63 -2.10 -0.96 -16.06
CA GLN A 63 -3.09 -2.05 -16.04
C GLN A 63 -4.54 -1.57 -16.23
N VAL A 64 -4.76 -0.61 -17.13
CA VAL A 64 -6.10 -0.01 -17.36
C VAL A 64 -7.15 -1.06 -17.65
N GLN A 65 -6.87 -2.03 -18.55
CA GLN A 65 -7.85 -3.06 -18.92
C GLN A 65 -8.30 -3.90 -17.74
N GLN A 66 -7.38 -4.30 -16.87
CA GLN A 66 -7.70 -5.04 -15.63
C GLN A 66 -8.50 -4.18 -14.66
N ARG A 67 -8.22 -2.89 -14.57
CA ARG A 67 -8.98 -1.97 -13.72
C ARG A 67 -10.42 -1.79 -14.20
N LEU A 68 -10.66 -1.83 -15.50
CA LEU A 68 -11.98 -1.71 -16.11
C LEU A 68 -12.88 -2.93 -15.88
N THR A 69 -12.34 -4.08 -15.48
CA THR A 69 -13.15 -5.25 -15.13
C THR A 69 -13.85 -5.15 -13.77
N ASN A 70 -13.51 -4.14 -12.96
CA ASN A 70 -14.16 -3.93 -11.68
C ASN A 70 -15.61 -3.45 -11.83
N LEU A 71 -16.42 -3.75 -10.83
CA LEU A 71 -17.77 -3.20 -10.70
C LEU A 71 -17.74 -1.88 -9.90
N ALA A 72 -18.51 -0.88 -10.34
CA ALA A 72 -18.60 0.40 -9.63
C ALA A 72 -19.02 0.21 -8.15
N SER A 73 -20.02 -0.65 -7.89
CA SER A 73 -20.45 -1.00 -6.54
C SER A 73 -19.36 -1.66 -5.71
N GLY A 74 -18.56 -2.57 -6.31
CA GLY A 74 -17.46 -3.24 -5.60
C GLY A 74 -16.37 -2.26 -5.19
N LEU A 75 -15.99 -1.33 -6.08
CA LEU A 75 -15.03 -0.28 -5.76
C LEU A 75 -15.55 0.67 -4.69
N ALA A 76 -16.82 1.08 -4.79
CA ALA A 76 -17.47 1.94 -3.81
C ALA A 76 -17.56 1.27 -2.43
N ASP A 77 -17.96 0.01 -2.36
CA ASP A 77 -18.00 -0.78 -1.13
C ASP A 77 -16.62 -0.94 -0.50
N SER A 78 -15.58 -1.19 -1.33
CA SER A 78 -14.20 -1.27 -0.84
C SER A 78 -13.76 0.04 -0.19
N LEU A 79 -14.04 1.19 -0.81
CA LEU A 79 -13.72 2.50 -0.23
C LEU A 79 -14.44 2.75 1.09
N ARG A 80 -15.74 2.42 1.16
CA ARG A 80 -16.54 2.61 2.38
C ARG A 80 -16.10 1.69 3.52
N ARG A 81 -15.80 0.42 3.23
CA ARG A 81 -15.52 -0.58 4.26
C ARG A 81 -14.05 -0.67 4.65
N CYS A 82 -13.14 -0.45 3.69
CA CYS A 82 -11.69 -0.58 3.88
C CYS A 82 -10.97 0.78 3.94
N SER A 83 -11.69 1.89 4.14
CA SER A 83 -11.09 3.22 4.30
C SER A 83 -10.04 3.23 5.40
N GLN A 84 -8.88 3.78 5.13
CA GLN A 84 -7.87 4.04 6.17
C GLN A 84 -8.40 4.99 7.27
N GLY A 85 -9.39 5.83 6.94
CA GLY A 85 -10.06 6.71 7.89
C GLY A 85 -10.92 5.97 8.91
N ARG A 86 -11.29 4.71 8.65
CA ARG A 86 -12.08 3.86 9.55
C ARG A 86 -11.26 2.81 10.28
N GLN A 87 -9.97 2.74 9.99
CA GLN A 87 -9.06 1.80 10.64
C GLN A 87 -8.42 2.44 11.86
N GLU A 88 -8.42 1.73 12.97
CA GLU A 88 -7.64 2.13 14.13
C GLU A 88 -6.13 2.05 13.82
N PRO A 89 -5.36 3.08 14.20
CA PRO A 89 -3.91 3.05 13.98
C PRO A 89 -3.25 1.95 14.81
N ARG A 90 -2.28 1.25 14.22
CA ARG A 90 -1.58 0.10 14.81
C ARG A 90 -0.10 0.38 15.07
N TRP A 91 0.29 1.63 15.14
CA TRP A 91 1.70 2.00 15.35
C TRP A 91 2.29 1.45 16.64
N ALA A 92 1.53 1.50 17.74
CA ALA A 92 1.98 0.96 19.03
C ALA A 92 2.17 -0.56 19.01
N GLN A 93 1.30 -1.28 18.29
CA GLN A 93 1.34 -2.74 18.20
C GLN A 93 2.47 -3.26 17.29
N LEU A 94 3.09 -2.41 16.46
CA LEU A 94 4.22 -2.83 15.63
C LEU A 94 5.40 -3.37 16.44
N ALA A 95 5.62 -2.87 17.64
CA ALA A 95 6.66 -3.36 18.55
C ALA A 95 6.39 -4.78 19.09
N GLU A 96 5.15 -5.26 18.99
CA GLU A 96 4.74 -6.59 19.45
C GLU A 96 4.80 -7.65 18.32
N VAL A 97 5.08 -7.23 17.09
CA VAL A 97 5.15 -8.12 15.92
C VAL A 97 6.38 -9.03 16.05
N LYS A 98 6.14 -10.34 16.09
CA LYS A 98 7.18 -11.35 16.32
C LYS A 98 7.72 -12.00 15.04
N VAL A 99 7.11 -11.72 13.91
CA VAL A 99 7.56 -12.24 12.62
C VAL A 99 8.41 -11.22 11.88
N PRO A 100 9.34 -11.63 11.01
CA PRO A 100 10.05 -10.72 10.14
C PRO A 100 9.10 -9.91 9.27
N VAL A 101 9.38 -8.60 9.13
CA VAL A 101 8.58 -7.67 8.30
C VAL A 101 9.50 -6.91 7.35
N LEU A 102 9.24 -7.01 6.04
CA LEU A 102 9.83 -6.13 5.04
C LEU A 102 8.91 -4.93 4.80
N ALA A 103 9.39 -3.73 5.07
CA ALA A 103 8.74 -2.49 4.66
C ALA A 103 9.42 -1.97 3.39
N LEU A 104 8.68 -1.92 2.27
CA LEU A 104 9.19 -1.57 0.96
C LEU A 104 8.47 -0.33 0.41
N ALA A 105 9.22 0.60 -0.18
CA ALA A 105 8.67 1.77 -0.87
C ALA A 105 9.54 2.17 -2.07
N GLY A 106 8.96 2.82 -3.06
CA GLY A 106 9.69 3.44 -4.15
C GLY A 106 10.34 4.75 -3.72
N ALA A 107 11.57 5.03 -4.17
CA ALA A 107 12.39 6.17 -3.73
C ALA A 107 11.73 7.54 -4.04
N ARG A 108 10.89 7.63 -5.08
CA ARG A 108 10.19 8.86 -5.46
C ARG A 108 8.91 9.13 -4.66
N ASP A 109 8.49 8.18 -3.82
CA ASP A 109 7.34 8.31 -2.92
C ASP A 109 7.83 8.67 -1.50
N GLU A 110 8.27 9.91 -1.32
CA GLU A 110 8.87 10.40 -0.08
C GLU A 110 8.01 10.11 1.16
N LYS A 111 6.69 10.28 1.03
CA LYS A 111 5.75 9.99 2.11
C LYS A 111 5.84 8.54 2.57
N TYR A 112 5.77 7.58 1.64
CA TYR A 112 5.80 6.17 2.00
C TYR A 112 7.22 5.66 2.29
N VAL A 113 8.27 6.33 1.79
CA VAL A 113 9.65 6.10 2.26
C VAL A 113 9.76 6.42 3.75
N ALA A 114 9.24 7.56 4.20
CA ALA A 114 9.25 7.93 5.62
C ALA A 114 8.45 6.94 6.47
N ILE A 115 7.28 6.52 6.01
CA ILE A 115 6.44 5.52 6.67
C ILE A 115 7.15 4.16 6.73
N ALA A 116 7.73 3.68 5.63
CA ALA A 116 8.45 2.40 5.58
C ALA A 116 9.66 2.39 6.54
N ARG A 117 10.41 3.49 6.61
CA ARG A 117 11.50 3.66 7.58
C ARG A 117 10.99 3.56 9.02
N ARG A 118 9.88 4.23 9.34
CA ARG A 118 9.27 4.17 10.67
C ARG A 118 8.80 2.75 11.01
N ILE A 119 8.14 2.06 10.09
CA ILE A 119 7.70 0.66 10.28
C ILE A 119 8.91 -0.24 10.55
N ALA A 120 9.92 -0.20 9.67
CA ALA A 120 11.11 -1.03 9.80
C ALA A 120 11.89 -0.78 11.10
N ALA A 121 11.91 0.47 11.59
CA ALA A 121 12.56 0.82 12.85
C ALA A 121 11.74 0.42 14.10
N THR A 122 10.41 0.25 13.95
CA THR A 122 9.53 -0.06 15.09
C THR A 122 9.34 -1.56 15.28
N VAL A 123 9.28 -2.32 14.19
CA VAL A 123 9.15 -3.79 14.25
C VAL A 123 10.47 -4.41 14.69
N PRO A 124 10.49 -5.32 15.70
CA PRO A 124 11.74 -5.93 16.20
C PRO A 124 12.57 -6.66 15.13
N GLN A 125 11.92 -7.26 14.15
CA GLN A 125 12.56 -7.91 12.99
C GLN A 125 12.19 -7.18 11.70
N GLY A 126 12.25 -5.83 11.73
CA GLY A 126 11.91 -4.98 10.61
C GLY A 126 13.09 -4.82 9.62
N THR A 127 12.81 -5.00 8.35
CA THR A 127 13.75 -4.76 7.24
C THR A 127 13.20 -3.66 6.34
N LEU A 128 14.06 -2.75 5.88
CA LEU A 128 13.70 -1.69 4.95
C LEU A 128 14.24 -2.01 3.56
N ALA A 129 13.39 -1.85 2.53
CA ALA A 129 13.84 -1.81 1.13
C ALA A 129 13.30 -0.56 0.43
N ILE A 130 14.20 0.18 -0.22
CA ILE A 130 13.84 1.33 -1.06
C ILE A 130 14.20 0.98 -2.50
N ILE A 131 13.21 1.02 -3.39
CA ILE A 131 13.39 0.71 -4.81
C ILE A 131 13.80 2.01 -5.53
N PRO A 132 15.01 2.07 -6.12
CA PRO A 132 15.48 3.25 -6.84
C PRO A 132 14.54 3.63 -7.99
N ASP A 133 14.50 4.91 -8.34
CA ASP A 133 13.79 5.46 -9.50
C ASP A 133 12.31 5.07 -9.64
N THR A 134 11.66 4.70 -8.54
CA THR A 134 10.33 4.13 -8.49
C THR A 134 9.40 4.97 -7.60
N GLY A 135 8.17 5.18 -8.04
CA GLY A 135 7.13 5.87 -7.27
C GLY A 135 6.29 4.91 -6.41
N HIS A 136 5.02 5.28 -6.16
CA HIS A 136 4.14 4.56 -5.23
C HIS A 136 3.85 3.10 -5.60
N SER A 137 3.74 2.81 -6.89
CA SER A 137 3.35 1.49 -7.39
C SER A 137 4.56 0.63 -7.76
N ALA A 138 5.47 0.40 -6.83
CA ALA A 138 6.72 -0.32 -7.05
C ALA A 138 6.56 -1.67 -7.80
N PRO A 139 5.57 -2.53 -7.52
CA PRO A 139 5.39 -3.78 -8.26
C PRO A 139 5.03 -3.60 -9.75
N LEU A 140 4.45 -2.44 -10.11
CA LEU A 140 4.07 -2.14 -11.49
C LEU A 140 5.17 -1.40 -12.25
N GLN A 141 5.98 -0.60 -11.55
CA GLN A 141 7.02 0.24 -12.16
C GLN A 141 8.36 -0.48 -12.25
N SER A 142 8.70 -1.28 -11.25
CA SER A 142 9.96 -2.01 -11.13
C SER A 142 9.72 -3.44 -10.64
N PRO A 143 9.02 -4.29 -11.43
CA PRO A 143 8.59 -5.61 -10.99
C PRO A 143 9.76 -6.52 -10.62
N ASP A 144 10.81 -6.57 -11.43
CA ASP A 144 11.96 -7.45 -11.21
C ASP A 144 12.73 -7.09 -9.94
N GLU A 145 13.01 -5.81 -9.74
CA GLU A 145 13.71 -5.35 -8.52
C GLU A 145 12.83 -5.57 -7.29
N THR A 146 11.52 -5.28 -7.38
CA THR A 146 10.58 -5.52 -6.29
C THR A 146 10.52 -7.01 -5.94
N ALA A 147 10.42 -7.88 -6.94
CA ALA A 147 10.40 -9.33 -6.74
C ALA A 147 11.72 -9.83 -6.15
N SER A 148 12.87 -9.34 -6.63
CA SER A 148 14.19 -9.68 -6.10
C SER A 148 14.32 -9.34 -4.62
N ARG A 149 13.91 -8.13 -4.19
CA ARG A 149 13.93 -7.72 -2.77
C ARG A 149 13.06 -8.59 -1.90
N ILE A 150 11.86 -8.93 -2.37
CA ILE A 150 10.95 -9.81 -1.65
C ILE A 150 11.53 -11.22 -1.54
N ALA A 151 12.06 -11.78 -2.63
CA ALA A 151 12.63 -13.12 -2.64
C ALA A 151 13.84 -13.24 -1.68
N SER A 152 14.76 -12.27 -1.71
CA SER A 152 15.90 -12.22 -0.78
C SER A 152 15.42 -12.18 0.67
N PHE A 153 14.46 -11.30 1.00
CA PHE A 153 13.91 -11.21 2.34
C PHE A 153 13.27 -12.53 2.82
N ILE A 154 12.52 -13.22 1.95
CA ILE A 154 11.89 -14.50 2.29
C ILE A 154 12.96 -15.58 2.54
N ALA A 155 14.02 -15.64 1.72
CA ALA A 155 15.11 -16.58 1.88
C ALA A 155 15.83 -16.38 3.23
N ASP A 156 16.19 -15.13 3.57
CA ASP A 156 16.85 -14.78 4.82
C ASP A 156 15.98 -15.08 6.03
N SER A 157 14.68 -14.75 5.96
CA SER A 157 13.71 -15.03 7.03
C SER A 157 13.52 -16.53 7.26
N SER A 158 13.53 -17.33 6.19
CA SER A 158 13.39 -18.79 6.27
C SER A 158 14.64 -19.45 6.86
N ALA A 159 15.82 -18.90 6.64
CA ALA A 159 17.07 -19.38 7.22
C ALA A 159 17.14 -19.13 8.73
N ALA A 160 16.59 -18.01 9.20
CA ALA A 160 16.56 -17.63 10.61
C ALA A 160 15.56 -18.47 11.45
N LEU A 161 14.62 -19.17 10.81
CA LEU A 161 13.60 -20.01 11.46
C LEU A 161 14.01 -21.49 11.59
N ARG A 162 15.20 -21.86 11.09
CA ARG A 162 15.78 -23.23 11.19
C ARG A 162 16.79 -23.32 12.32
#